data_b208e18a6ecab7b7cd2cfbd843f06af2
#
_entry.id   b208e18a6ecab7b7cd2cfbd843f06af2
#
_cell.length_a   1.000
_cell.length_b   1.000
_cell.length_c   1.000
_cell.angle_alpha   90.00
_cell.angle_beta   90.00
_cell.angle_gamma   90.00
#
_symmetry.space_group_name_H-M   'P 1'
#
loop_
_entity.id
_entity.type
_entity.pdbx_description
1 polymer ?
#
loop_
_entity_poly.entity_id
_entity_poly.type
_entity_poly.pdbx_seq_one_letter_code
_entity_poly.pdbx_strand_id
1 'polypeptide(L)'
;VGYNPSAFEVDAKFETEKGRFFNQNWAPVNPAYKGQQYWYMYGAKTTDRYSPDFINERENFFHKPLVNLNHFLTINDQTRLSSVLYWSGGSGGGTGTYGSVSRMPAVAEDSQGESNAWWASSPWMWDWNNEISENSSNVDTEFHDTENRSTGILRNSINRQNTFGLISKLNYDVNDEVEVQVGLDWRTAGIEHAREVRDLLGGDYYVDFADDNAEDGKVVKLGDIIAYHNETTVDWIGGFLQGKYEGEKLNLYGMGGLSSIKYTYEDHFALNVDSLGNEIDNFVEAPSISTYQIK
;
A
#
# COMPACT_ATOMS: atom_id res chain seq x y z
N VAL A 1 4.21 3.93 11.70
CA VAL A 1 4.33 2.51 11.35
C VAL A 1 3.21 1.77 12.04
N GLY A 2 2.22 1.37 11.26
CA GLY A 2 1.14 0.50 11.73
C GLY A 2 1.65 -0.93 11.77
N TYR A 3 1.56 -1.57 12.90
CA TYR A 3 1.79 -2.99 13.03
C TYR A 3 0.45 -3.71 12.87
N ASN A 4 0.39 -4.63 11.93
CA ASN A 4 -0.74 -5.54 11.79
C ASN A 4 -0.20 -6.95 12.02
N PRO A 5 -0.34 -7.52 13.21
CA PRO A 5 -0.06 -8.92 13.40
C PRO A 5 -0.96 -9.69 12.43
N SER A 6 -0.46 -10.73 11.80
CA SER A 6 -1.34 -11.58 11.01
C SER A 6 -2.50 -12.03 11.88
N ALA A 7 -3.64 -12.23 11.27
CA ALA A 7 -4.84 -12.73 11.97
C ALA A 7 -4.68 -14.17 12.50
N PHE A 8 -3.51 -14.76 12.31
CA PHE A 8 -3.23 -16.11 12.76
C PHE A 8 -2.78 -16.08 14.23
N GLU A 9 -3.67 -16.48 15.10
CA GLU A 9 -3.39 -16.68 16.52
C GLU A 9 -2.89 -18.10 16.74
N VAL A 10 -1.77 -18.21 17.43
CA VAL A 10 -1.27 -19.52 17.88
C VAL A 10 -2.12 -19.95 19.07
N ASP A 11 -2.46 -21.23 19.13
CA ASP A 11 -3.20 -21.80 20.25
C ASP A 11 -2.47 -21.50 21.59
N ALA A 12 -3.21 -21.09 22.59
CA ALA A 12 -2.72 -20.76 23.93
C ALA A 12 -1.90 -21.91 24.58
N LYS A 13 -2.14 -23.14 24.16
CA LYS A 13 -1.35 -24.30 24.56
C LYS A 13 0.12 -24.18 24.18
N PHE A 14 0.42 -23.72 22.95
CA PHE A 14 1.81 -23.53 22.50
C PHE A 14 2.49 -22.38 23.21
N GLU A 15 1.74 -21.33 23.50
CA GLU A 15 2.22 -20.21 24.29
C GLU A 15 2.69 -20.67 25.67
N THR A 16 1.87 -21.47 26.34
CA THR A 16 2.16 -21.95 27.70
C THR A 16 3.34 -22.91 27.76
N GLU A 17 3.42 -23.84 26.84
CA GLU A 17 4.46 -24.89 26.83
C GLU A 17 5.82 -24.38 26.42
N LYS A 18 5.87 -23.44 25.48
CA LYS A 18 7.12 -22.96 24.91
C LYS A 18 7.58 -21.63 25.48
N GLY A 19 6.77 -20.96 26.29
CA GLY A 19 7.07 -19.63 26.81
C GLY A 19 7.24 -18.57 25.73
N ARG A 20 6.83 -18.88 24.49
CA ARG A 20 6.89 -18.00 23.32
C ARG A 20 5.70 -18.21 22.43
N PHE A 21 5.34 -17.13 21.78
CA PHE A 21 4.27 -17.10 20.81
C PHE A 21 4.84 -16.67 19.46
N PHE A 22 4.67 -17.49 18.44
CA PHE A 22 5.10 -17.21 17.08
C PHE A 22 3.90 -17.27 16.15
N ASN A 23 3.76 -16.30 15.30
CA ASN A 23 2.87 -16.44 14.18
C ASN A 23 3.67 -16.85 12.92
N GLN A 24 2.96 -17.30 11.88
CA GLN A 24 3.55 -17.78 10.64
C GLN A 24 4.45 -16.77 9.92
N ASN A 25 4.27 -15.48 10.19
CA ASN A 25 5.02 -14.41 9.53
C ASN A 25 6.34 -14.09 10.23
N TRP A 26 6.56 -14.65 11.42
CA TRP A 26 7.75 -14.41 12.22
C TRP A 26 8.50 -15.69 12.42
N ALA A 27 9.73 -15.69 12.01
CA ALA A 27 10.61 -16.83 12.18
C ALA A 27 11.96 -16.39 12.73
N PRO A 28 12.61 -17.25 13.53
CA PRO A 28 13.95 -16.97 14.04
C PRO A 28 14.96 -16.92 12.89
N VAL A 29 16.00 -16.12 13.08
CA VAL A 29 17.13 -16.00 12.17
C VAL A 29 18.43 -15.90 12.97
N ASN A 30 19.52 -16.35 12.38
CA ASN A 30 20.83 -16.18 12.98
C ASN A 30 21.21 -14.70 13.08
N PRO A 31 21.56 -14.18 14.28
CA PRO A 31 21.91 -12.78 14.50
C PRO A 31 23.11 -12.27 13.69
N ALA A 32 23.93 -13.20 13.12
CA ALA A 32 25.04 -12.82 12.24
C ALA A 32 24.59 -12.21 10.90
N TYR A 33 23.35 -12.45 10.49
CA TYR A 33 22.79 -11.87 9.26
C TYR A 33 22.32 -10.44 9.53
N LYS A 34 22.98 -9.49 8.90
CA LYS A 34 22.77 -8.07 9.13
C LYS A 34 21.69 -7.46 8.21
N GLY A 35 21.12 -6.35 8.66
CA GLY A 35 20.23 -5.51 7.84
C GLY A 35 18.77 -5.93 7.85
N GLN A 36 18.43 -6.97 8.55
CA GLN A 36 17.07 -7.52 8.59
C GLN A 36 16.28 -6.97 9.77
N GLN A 37 14.95 -6.96 9.64
CA GLN A 37 14.04 -6.60 10.72
C GLN A 37 13.54 -7.84 11.42
N TYR A 38 13.55 -7.84 12.76
CA TYR A 38 13.28 -8.99 13.59
C TYR A 38 12.17 -8.70 14.58
N TRP A 39 11.37 -9.73 14.88
CA TRP A 39 10.24 -9.63 15.76
C TRP A 39 9.81 -10.99 16.31
N TYR A 40 9.42 -11.04 17.57
CA TYR A 40 8.66 -12.15 18.12
C TYR A 40 7.53 -11.64 19.02
N MET A 41 6.44 -12.41 19.12
CA MET A 41 5.23 -11.92 19.77
C MET A 41 5.23 -12.11 21.27
N TYR A 42 5.55 -13.31 21.70
CA TYR A 42 5.42 -13.64 23.11
C TYR A 42 6.40 -12.84 23.95
N GLY A 43 5.84 -12.08 24.89
CA GLY A 43 6.64 -11.19 25.75
C GLY A 43 7.31 -10.03 25.01
N ALA A 44 7.06 -9.89 23.71
CA ALA A 44 7.63 -8.82 22.92
C ALA A 44 7.11 -7.45 23.39
N LYS A 45 8.03 -6.53 23.55
CA LYS A 45 7.74 -5.13 23.76
C LYS A 45 8.05 -4.37 22.49
N THR A 46 7.61 -3.15 22.40
CA THR A 46 7.94 -2.28 21.26
C THR A 46 9.46 -2.15 21.05
N THR A 47 10.23 -2.25 22.12
CA THR A 47 11.71 -2.24 22.11
C THR A 47 12.32 -3.47 21.47
N ASP A 48 11.59 -4.58 21.41
CA ASP A 48 12.09 -5.87 20.89
C ASP A 48 11.82 -6.01 19.37
N ARG A 49 11.17 -5.02 18.77
CA ARG A 49 10.78 -5.00 17.38
C ARG A 49 11.95 -5.18 16.40
N TYR A 50 13.13 -4.77 16.80
CA TYR A 50 14.35 -4.87 16.01
C TYR A 50 15.33 -5.87 16.60
N SER A 51 14.83 -6.86 17.35
CA SER A 51 15.66 -7.95 17.86
C SER A 51 16.30 -8.70 16.69
N PRO A 52 17.61 -8.99 16.73
CA PRO A 52 18.30 -9.72 15.67
C PRO A 52 17.94 -11.20 15.59
N ASP A 53 17.00 -11.68 16.40
CA ASP A 53 16.66 -13.10 16.47
C ASP A 53 15.49 -13.50 15.56
N PHE A 54 14.79 -12.54 14.96
CA PHE A 54 13.58 -12.81 14.17
C PHE A 54 13.42 -11.85 12.99
N ILE A 55 12.92 -12.36 11.87
CA ILE A 55 12.41 -11.58 10.74
C ILE A 55 10.87 -11.57 10.80
N ASN A 56 10.28 -10.40 10.68
CA ASN A 56 8.85 -10.24 10.44
C ASN A 56 8.57 -10.00 8.96
N GLU A 57 7.96 -10.98 8.31
CA GLU A 57 7.56 -10.87 6.90
C GLU A 57 6.50 -9.79 6.69
N ARG A 58 5.58 -9.60 7.66
CA ARG A 58 4.40 -8.76 7.51
C ARG A 58 4.45 -7.52 8.38
N GLU A 59 4.67 -6.39 7.75
CA GLU A 59 4.56 -5.08 8.36
C GLU A 59 3.75 -4.16 7.47
N ASN A 60 2.96 -3.28 8.09
CA ASN A 60 2.33 -2.17 7.41
C ASN A 60 3.01 -0.87 7.83
N PHE A 61 3.23 0.02 6.88
CA PHE A 61 3.78 1.34 7.12
C PHE A 61 3.01 2.37 6.31
N PHE A 62 2.87 3.58 6.86
CA PHE A 62 2.23 4.69 6.15
C PHE A 62 2.66 6.04 6.70
N HIS A 63 2.63 7.03 5.83
CA HIS A 63 2.74 8.44 6.15
C HIS A 63 1.72 9.20 5.30
N LYS A 64 0.79 9.93 5.95
CA LYS A 64 -0.34 10.59 5.28
C LYS A 64 -0.46 12.05 5.74
N PRO A 65 0.37 12.96 5.21
CA PRO A 65 0.24 14.38 5.50
C PRO A 65 -1.02 14.97 4.85
N LEU A 66 -1.59 15.96 5.53
CA LEU A 66 -2.69 16.78 5.04
C LEU A 66 -2.39 18.24 5.36
N VAL A 67 -2.46 19.10 4.35
CA VAL A 67 -2.30 20.56 4.47
C VAL A 67 -3.53 21.23 3.92
N ASN A 68 -4.13 22.12 4.72
CA ASN A 68 -5.29 22.90 4.33
C ASN A 68 -5.00 24.39 4.43
N LEU A 69 -5.45 25.15 3.43
CA LEU A 69 -5.56 26.60 3.48
C LEU A 69 -7.03 26.95 3.46
N ASN A 70 -7.53 27.48 4.57
CA ASN A 70 -8.92 27.91 4.70
C ASN A 70 -9.01 29.43 4.48
N HIS A 71 -9.93 29.82 3.60
CA HIS A 71 -10.23 31.21 3.29
C HIS A 71 -11.69 31.50 3.62
N PHE A 72 -11.93 32.55 4.39
CA PHE A 72 -13.24 33.04 4.75
C PHE A 72 -13.34 34.51 4.39
N LEU A 73 -14.33 34.88 3.60
CA LEU A 73 -14.57 36.27 3.19
C LEU A 73 -16.05 36.62 3.38
N THR A 74 -16.29 37.64 4.20
CA THR A 74 -17.59 38.31 4.27
C THR A 74 -17.58 39.43 3.26
N ILE A 75 -18.35 39.27 2.17
CA ILE A 75 -18.45 40.25 1.08
C ILE A 75 -19.34 41.42 1.53
N ASN A 76 -20.46 41.06 2.15
CA ASN A 76 -21.39 41.99 2.80
C ASN A 76 -22.22 41.22 3.84
N ASP A 77 -23.19 41.87 4.48
CA ASP A 77 -23.99 41.28 5.55
C ASP A 77 -24.79 40.04 5.11
N GLN A 78 -25.09 39.92 3.81
CA GLN A 78 -25.86 38.82 3.23
C GLN A 78 -25.00 37.78 2.51
N THR A 79 -23.72 38.08 2.20
CA THR A 79 -22.93 37.25 1.29
C THR A 79 -21.61 36.83 1.93
N ARG A 80 -21.40 35.53 2.06
CA ARG A 80 -20.20 34.93 2.65
C ARG A 80 -19.62 33.90 1.69
N LEU A 81 -18.30 33.97 1.48
CA LEU A 81 -17.55 32.99 0.71
C LEU A 81 -16.61 32.22 1.67
N SER A 82 -16.67 30.91 1.59
CA SER A 82 -15.70 30.04 2.26
C SER A 82 -15.05 29.12 1.24
N SER A 83 -13.73 29.02 1.28
CA SER A 83 -12.96 28.15 0.39
C SER A 83 -11.90 27.40 1.15
N VAL A 84 -11.66 26.16 0.75
CA VAL A 84 -10.61 25.31 1.30
C VAL A 84 -9.79 24.80 0.12
N LEU A 85 -8.54 25.20 0.05
CA LEU A 85 -7.53 24.57 -0.80
C LEU A 85 -6.78 23.55 0.05
N TYR A 86 -6.64 22.33 -0.44
CA TYR A 86 -5.95 21.29 0.30
C TYR A 86 -5.01 20.46 -0.57
N TRP A 87 -3.98 19.98 0.08
CA TRP A 87 -3.11 18.91 -0.40
C TRP A 87 -3.13 17.75 0.59
N SER A 88 -3.34 16.55 0.08
CA SER A 88 -3.26 15.32 0.85
C SER A 88 -2.25 14.39 0.17
N GLY A 89 -1.12 14.20 0.82
CA GLY A 89 -0.13 13.23 0.41
C GLY A 89 -0.38 11.86 1.07
N GLY A 90 0.17 10.83 0.48
CA GLY A 90 0.14 9.49 1.05
C GLY A 90 1.30 8.66 0.54
N SER A 91 2.02 8.03 1.44
CA SER A 91 2.97 6.96 1.12
C SER A 91 2.81 5.87 2.15
N GLY A 92 2.71 4.64 1.69
CA GLY A 92 2.58 3.51 2.59
C GLY A 92 2.60 2.21 1.83
N GLY A 93 2.57 1.12 2.58
CA GLY A 93 2.59 -0.20 1.98
C GLY A 93 2.54 -1.32 3.00
N GLY A 94 2.63 -2.53 2.47
CA GLY A 94 2.73 -3.74 3.24
C GLY A 94 3.86 -4.62 2.74
N THR A 95 4.60 -5.21 3.66
CA THR A 95 5.71 -6.11 3.35
C THR A 95 5.21 -7.52 3.06
N GLY A 96 6.06 -8.35 2.51
CA GLY A 96 5.82 -9.77 2.27
C GLY A 96 6.97 -10.41 1.50
N THR A 97 6.87 -11.69 1.29
CA THR A 97 7.78 -12.45 0.43
C THR A 97 7.42 -12.32 -1.04
N TYR A 98 8.39 -12.56 -1.91
CA TYR A 98 8.22 -12.70 -3.35
C TYR A 98 9.26 -13.70 -3.89
N GLY A 99 8.91 -14.46 -4.94
CA GLY A 99 9.70 -15.57 -5.41
C GLY A 99 9.55 -16.83 -4.53
N SER A 100 10.52 -17.72 -4.61
CA SER A 100 10.57 -18.97 -3.85
C SER A 100 11.30 -18.76 -2.54
N VAL A 101 10.59 -18.70 -1.44
CA VAL A 101 11.18 -18.58 -0.10
C VAL A 101 11.06 -19.89 0.64
N SER A 102 12.18 -20.34 1.20
CA SER A 102 12.29 -21.59 1.93
C SER A 102 11.40 -21.64 3.17
N ARG A 103 10.78 -22.79 3.37
CA ARG A 103 9.98 -23.08 4.56
C ARG A 103 10.61 -24.16 5.40
N MET A 104 10.39 -24.09 6.70
CA MET A 104 10.85 -25.13 7.62
C MET A 104 10.27 -26.49 7.22
N PRO A 105 11.10 -27.53 7.06
CA PRO A 105 10.61 -28.87 6.78
C PRO A 105 9.78 -29.38 7.94
N ALA A 106 8.81 -30.23 7.65
CA ALA A 106 8.09 -30.96 8.68
C ALA A 106 9.06 -31.84 9.45
N VAL A 107 9.24 -31.57 10.74
CA VAL A 107 10.07 -32.38 11.62
C VAL A 107 9.26 -33.59 12.08
N ALA A 108 9.79 -34.76 11.95
CA ALA A 108 9.23 -35.95 12.59
C ALA A 108 9.13 -35.74 14.11
N GLU A 109 8.19 -36.45 14.75
CA GLU A 109 8.06 -36.48 16.20
C GLU A 109 9.43 -36.59 16.87
N ASP A 110 9.63 -35.84 17.96
CA ASP A 110 10.83 -35.96 18.75
C ASP A 110 10.92 -37.36 19.39
N SER A 111 12.03 -37.68 20.04
CA SER A 111 12.27 -38.98 20.69
C SER A 111 11.29 -39.28 21.82
N GLN A 112 10.38 -38.39 22.17
CA GLN A 112 9.36 -38.50 23.20
C GLN A 112 7.95 -38.64 22.59
N GLY A 113 7.84 -38.71 21.27
CA GLY A 113 6.54 -38.83 20.57
C GLY A 113 5.73 -37.54 20.57
N GLU A 114 6.29 -36.45 21.01
CA GLU A 114 5.66 -35.13 20.91
C GLU A 114 6.01 -34.49 19.58
N SER A 115 5.00 -34.17 18.81
CA SER A 115 5.18 -33.37 17.63
C SER A 115 5.78 -32.02 18.06
N ASN A 116 7.02 -31.83 17.69
CA ASN A 116 7.79 -30.63 17.99
C ASN A 116 7.08 -29.44 17.41
N ALA A 117 6.33 -28.84 18.22
CA ALA A 117 5.57 -27.65 17.98
C ALA A 117 5.31 -27.40 16.50
N TRP A 118 4.13 -27.65 16.04
CA TRP A 118 3.70 -27.50 14.64
C TRP A 118 4.23 -26.20 13.98
N TRP A 119 4.53 -25.19 14.76
CA TRP A 119 5.13 -23.94 14.28
C TRP A 119 6.60 -24.05 13.87
N ALA A 120 7.35 -25.01 14.43
CA ALA A 120 8.77 -25.24 14.08
C ALA A 120 8.93 -26.20 12.91
N SER A 121 7.92 -27.04 12.66
CA SER A 121 7.94 -28.07 11.63
C SER A 121 6.91 -27.81 10.52
N SER A 122 6.25 -26.69 10.58
CA SER A 122 5.14 -26.40 9.70
C SER A 122 5.59 -25.71 8.43
N PRO A 123 4.98 -26.00 7.28
CA PRO A 123 5.10 -25.17 6.07
C PRO A 123 4.63 -23.72 6.30
N TRP A 124 4.12 -23.41 7.47
CA TRP A 124 3.71 -22.08 7.90
C TRP A 124 4.85 -21.20 8.37
N MET A 125 6.01 -21.79 8.71
CA MET A 125 7.16 -21.06 9.22
C MET A 125 8.24 -20.92 8.15
N TRP A 126 8.77 -19.71 7.98
CA TRP A 126 9.86 -19.44 7.06
C TRP A 126 11.17 -19.96 7.60
N ASP A 127 12.01 -20.54 6.74
CA ASP A 127 13.39 -20.92 7.03
C ASP A 127 14.35 -19.86 6.48
N TRP A 128 14.44 -18.75 7.22
CA TRP A 128 15.30 -17.64 6.81
C TRP A 128 16.77 -18.02 6.74
N ASN A 129 17.22 -18.92 7.62
CA ASN A 129 18.62 -19.35 7.60
C ASN A 129 18.95 -20.13 6.33
N ASN A 130 18.08 -21.03 5.92
CA ASN A 130 18.26 -21.77 4.67
C ASN A 130 18.19 -20.84 3.47
N GLU A 131 17.18 -19.98 3.41
CA GLU A 131 17.02 -19.02 2.32
C GLU A 131 18.24 -18.11 2.15
N ILE A 132 18.73 -17.53 3.26
CA ILE A 132 19.90 -16.65 3.23
C ILE A 132 21.15 -17.41 2.83
N SER A 133 21.32 -18.66 3.28
CA SER A 133 22.45 -19.50 2.92
C SER A 133 22.45 -19.87 1.43
N GLU A 134 21.29 -20.23 0.91
CA GLU A 134 21.11 -20.55 -0.51
C GLU A 134 21.37 -19.31 -1.38
N ASN A 135 20.73 -18.21 -1.09
CA ASN A 135 20.89 -16.97 -1.84
C ASN A 135 22.35 -16.49 -1.85
N SER A 136 23.05 -16.58 -0.70
CA SER A 136 24.44 -16.12 -0.55
C SER A 136 25.48 -16.95 -1.31
N SER A 137 25.08 -18.09 -1.87
CA SER A 137 25.96 -19.01 -2.60
C SER A 137 25.48 -19.35 -4.00
N ASN A 138 24.40 -18.75 -4.45
CA ASN A 138 23.75 -19.07 -5.72
C ASN A 138 24.26 -18.16 -6.84
N VAL A 139 25.41 -18.50 -7.43
CA VAL A 139 25.89 -17.82 -8.64
C VAL A 139 25.17 -18.36 -9.86
N ASP A 140 24.39 -17.51 -10.52
CA ASP A 140 23.68 -17.84 -11.75
C ASP A 140 24.35 -17.13 -12.95
N THR A 141 25.17 -17.92 -13.66
CA THR A 141 25.99 -17.41 -14.79
C THR A 141 25.17 -17.00 -16.01
N GLU A 142 23.89 -17.26 -16.05
CA GLU A 142 22.99 -16.72 -17.08
C GLU A 142 22.82 -15.20 -16.95
N PHE A 143 22.81 -14.71 -15.69
CA PHE A 143 22.55 -13.30 -15.40
C PHE A 143 23.80 -12.54 -14.92
N HIS A 144 24.68 -13.20 -14.16
CA HIS A 144 25.90 -12.57 -13.64
C HIS A 144 26.99 -13.61 -13.31
N ASP A 145 28.23 -13.32 -13.72
CA ASP A 145 29.35 -14.27 -13.57
C ASP A 145 29.79 -14.55 -12.12
N THR A 146 29.58 -13.59 -11.22
CA THR A 146 30.14 -13.63 -9.86
C THR A 146 29.19 -13.19 -8.74
N GLU A 147 28.14 -12.45 -9.04
CA GLU A 147 27.14 -12.02 -8.06
C GLU A 147 26.13 -13.14 -7.78
N ASN A 148 25.63 -13.20 -6.55
CA ASN A 148 24.69 -14.21 -6.11
C ASN A 148 23.25 -13.79 -6.42
N ARG A 149 22.49 -14.65 -7.06
CA ARG A 149 21.09 -14.48 -7.35
C ARG A 149 20.21 -14.92 -6.18
N SER A 150 19.35 -14.06 -5.69
CA SER A 150 18.26 -14.45 -4.79
C SER A 150 17.16 -15.20 -5.53
N THR A 151 16.65 -16.29 -4.98
CA THR A 151 15.47 -17.02 -5.47
C THR A 151 14.20 -16.57 -4.78
N GLY A 152 14.31 -16.14 -3.52
CA GLY A 152 13.28 -15.54 -2.72
C GLY A 152 13.77 -14.26 -2.05
N ILE A 153 12.89 -13.28 -1.93
CA ILE A 153 13.19 -11.96 -1.41
C ILE A 153 12.06 -11.45 -0.51
N LEU A 154 12.35 -10.41 0.26
CA LEU A 154 11.31 -9.59 0.86
C LEU A 154 10.99 -8.38 -0.04
N ARG A 155 9.71 -8.08 -0.15
CA ARG A 155 9.20 -6.97 -0.97
C ARG A 155 8.32 -6.03 -0.16
N ASN A 156 8.19 -4.79 -0.63
CA ASN A 156 7.16 -3.85 -0.24
C ASN A 156 6.10 -3.76 -1.34
N SER A 157 4.82 -3.86 -1.02
CA SER A 157 3.76 -3.34 -1.89
C SER A 157 3.57 -1.88 -1.53
N ILE A 158 3.78 -1.01 -2.49
CA ILE A 158 3.79 0.45 -2.28
C ILE A 158 2.51 1.05 -2.84
N ASN A 159 1.95 1.96 -2.07
CA ASN A 159 0.90 2.86 -2.49
C ASN A 159 1.37 4.29 -2.22
N ARG A 160 1.51 5.10 -3.27
CA ARG A 160 1.81 6.53 -3.17
C ARG A 160 0.65 7.30 -3.78
N GLN A 161 0.27 8.39 -3.14
CA GLN A 161 -0.81 9.22 -3.65
C GLN A 161 -0.54 10.69 -3.34
N ASN A 162 -0.93 11.54 -4.29
CA ASN A 162 -0.98 12.98 -4.12
C ASN A 162 -2.34 13.48 -4.60
N THR A 163 -3.06 14.16 -3.72
CA THR A 163 -4.37 14.73 -4.01
C THR A 163 -4.33 16.23 -3.76
N PHE A 164 -4.75 16.99 -4.74
CA PHE A 164 -5.02 18.42 -4.61
C PHE A 164 -6.50 18.66 -4.78
N GLY A 165 -7.06 19.56 -4.02
CA GLY A 165 -8.46 19.91 -4.17
C GLY A 165 -8.79 21.30 -3.67
N LEU A 166 -9.86 21.84 -4.27
CA LEU A 166 -10.47 23.11 -3.91
C LEU A 166 -11.96 22.90 -3.69
N ILE A 167 -12.43 23.24 -2.50
CA ILE A 167 -13.85 23.29 -2.19
C ILE A 167 -14.18 24.75 -1.93
N SER A 168 -15.16 25.30 -2.61
CA SER A 168 -15.62 26.68 -2.43
C SER A 168 -17.12 26.74 -2.29
N LYS A 169 -17.61 27.52 -1.34
CA LYS A 169 -19.03 27.69 -1.05
C LYS A 169 -19.35 29.16 -0.89
N LEU A 170 -20.32 29.63 -1.64
CA LEU A 170 -20.92 30.96 -1.52
C LEU A 170 -22.28 30.80 -0.86
N ASN A 171 -22.45 31.41 0.30
CA ASN A 171 -23.72 31.48 1.00
C ASN A 171 -24.31 32.90 0.75
N TYR A 172 -25.59 32.93 0.45
CA TYR A 172 -26.33 34.16 0.24
C TYR A 172 -27.65 34.14 1.01
N ASP A 173 -27.78 35.02 2.00
CA ASP A 173 -28.98 35.21 2.78
C ASP A 173 -29.91 36.14 1.97
N VAL A 174 -30.93 35.60 1.29
CA VAL A 174 -31.89 36.35 0.48
C VAL A 174 -32.70 37.25 1.39
N ASN A 175 -33.12 36.73 2.53
CA ASN A 175 -33.77 37.42 3.65
C ASN A 175 -33.61 36.57 4.92
N ASP A 176 -34.26 36.96 6.01
CA ASP A 176 -34.16 36.29 7.33
C ASP A 176 -34.66 34.82 7.31
N GLU A 177 -35.48 34.44 6.33
CA GLU A 177 -36.07 33.11 6.21
C GLU A 177 -35.46 32.23 5.12
N VAL A 178 -34.76 32.84 4.11
CA VAL A 178 -34.28 32.16 2.90
C VAL A 178 -32.79 32.31 2.75
N GLU A 179 -32.10 31.16 2.74
CA GLU A 179 -30.69 31.05 2.43
C GLU A 179 -30.49 30.24 1.14
N VAL A 180 -29.58 30.70 0.30
CA VAL A 180 -29.11 29.97 -0.89
C VAL A 180 -27.62 29.73 -0.79
N GLN A 181 -27.19 28.53 -1.13
CA GLN A 181 -25.78 28.16 -1.16
C GLN A 181 -25.41 27.59 -2.53
N VAL A 182 -24.34 28.10 -3.11
CA VAL A 182 -23.70 27.54 -4.31
C VAL A 182 -22.35 26.98 -3.93
N GLY A 183 -22.04 25.77 -4.36
CA GLY A 183 -20.76 25.14 -4.08
C GLY A 183 -20.07 24.61 -5.33
N LEU A 184 -18.75 24.65 -5.27
CA LEU A 184 -17.82 24.04 -6.23
C LEU A 184 -16.90 23.09 -5.49
N ASP A 185 -16.68 21.90 -6.04
CA ASP A 185 -15.71 20.92 -5.58
C ASP A 185 -14.86 20.48 -6.78
N TRP A 186 -13.58 20.76 -6.72
CA TRP A 186 -12.60 20.30 -7.70
C TRP A 186 -11.48 19.55 -6.99
N ARG A 187 -11.07 18.42 -7.54
CA ARG A 187 -9.94 17.67 -7.06
C ARG A 187 -9.27 16.87 -8.18
N THR A 188 -7.96 16.69 -8.03
CA THR A 188 -7.17 15.79 -8.85
C THR A 188 -6.31 14.94 -7.95
N ALA A 189 -6.15 13.66 -8.28
CA ALA A 189 -5.34 12.71 -7.52
C ALA A 189 -4.51 11.87 -8.47
N GLY A 190 -3.20 11.81 -8.22
CA GLY A 190 -2.29 10.82 -8.81
C GLY A 190 -2.03 9.71 -7.80
N ILE A 191 -2.15 8.47 -8.20
CA ILE A 191 -2.04 7.27 -7.38
C ILE A 191 -1.10 6.31 -8.06
N GLU A 192 -0.03 5.91 -7.38
CA GLU A 192 0.94 4.91 -7.83
C GLU A 192 0.81 3.64 -7.00
N HIS A 193 0.77 2.50 -7.67
CA HIS A 193 0.85 1.17 -7.08
C HIS A 193 2.04 0.42 -7.67
N ALA A 194 2.95 -0.01 -6.80
CA ALA A 194 4.15 -0.73 -7.21
C ALA A 194 4.55 -1.78 -6.18
N ARG A 195 5.48 -2.64 -6.55
CA ARG A 195 6.29 -3.44 -5.62
C ARG A 195 7.75 -3.06 -5.73
N GLU A 196 8.42 -3.03 -4.59
CA GLU A 196 9.86 -2.77 -4.51
C GLU A 196 10.57 -3.93 -3.81
N VAL A 197 11.80 -4.20 -4.20
CA VAL A 197 12.70 -5.08 -3.47
C VAL A 197 13.03 -4.44 -2.13
N ARG A 198 12.68 -5.14 -1.03
CA ARG A 198 12.97 -4.68 0.34
C ARG A 198 14.24 -5.26 0.91
N ASP A 199 14.47 -6.55 0.66
CA ASP A 199 15.64 -7.29 1.17
C ASP A 199 15.89 -8.48 0.24
N LEU A 200 17.12 -8.65 -0.18
CA LEU A 200 17.54 -9.74 -1.06
C LEU A 200 17.85 -11.04 -0.33
N LEU A 201 17.70 -11.07 1.00
CA LEU A 201 17.92 -12.23 1.84
C LEU A 201 19.25 -12.94 1.54
N GLY A 202 20.33 -12.18 1.47
CA GLY A 202 21.68 -12.68 1.33
C GLY A 202 22.25 -12.71 -0.10
N GLY A 203 21.45 -12.57 -1.11
CA GLY A 203 21.92 -12.40 -2.50
C GLY A 203 22.29 -10.95 -2.84
N ASP A 204 22.85 -10.77 -4.02
CA ASP A 204 23.28 -9.46 -4.55
C ASP A 204 22.24 -8.86 -5.50
N TYR A 205 21.40 -9.70 -6.12
CA TYR A 205 20.31 -9.31 -7.02
C TYR A 205 19.19 -10.35 -7.04
N TYR A 206 18.06 -9.96 -7.61
CA TYR A 206 16.94 -10.83 -7.96
C TYR A 206 16.63 -10.68 -9.44
N VAL A 207 16.03 -11.69 -10.08
CA VAL A 207 15.57 -11.60 -11.48
C VAL A 207 14.06 -11.58 -11.48
N ASP A 208 13.46 -10.48 -11.91
CA ASP A 208 12.03 -10.31 -12.08
C ASP A 208 11.63 -10.53 -13.54
N PHE A 209 10.60 -11.35 -13.76
CA PHE A 209 10.05 -11.70 -15.08
C PHE A 209 8.65 -11.11 -15.29
N ALA A 210 8.25 -10.16 -14.46
CA ALA A 210 6.91 -9.60 -14.55
C ALA A 210 6.81 -8.38 -15.48
N ASP A 211 7.95 -7.82 -15.90
CA ASP A 211 8.01 -6.73 -16.87
C ASP A 211 7.98 -7.32 -18.29
N ASP A 212 6.84 -7.18 -18.98
CA ASP A 212 6.63 -7.70 -20.32
C ASP A 212 7.63 -7.11 -21.36
N ASN A 213 8.28 -6.00 -21.02
CA ASN A 213 9.32 -5.37 -21.86
C ASN A 213 10.72 -6.00 -21.67
N ALA A 214 10.85 -6.98 -20.77
CA ALA A 214 12.09 -7.67 -20.44
C ALA A 214 11.90 -9.20 -20.46
N GLU A 215 11.66 -9.78 -21.65
CA GLU A 215 11.34 -11.22 -21.82
C GLU A 215 12.38 -12.15 -21.16
N ASP A 216 13.66 -11.79 -21.21
CA ASP A 216 14.76 -12.58 -20.62
C ASP A 216 14.91 -12.36 -19.11
N GLY A 217 14.01 -11.60 -18.50
CA GLY A 217 14.06 -11.21 -17.11
C GLY A 217 14.91 -9.97 -16.83
N LYS A 218 14.55 -9.22 -15.82
CA LYS A 218 15.18 -7.98 -15.40
C LYS A 218 15.97 -8.21 -14.11
N VAL A 219 17.27 -7.97 -14.16
CA VAL A 219 18.12 -7.95 -12.96
C VAL A 219 17.77 -6.73 -12.13
N VAL A 220 17.36 -6.98 -10.89
CA VAL A 220 16.89 -5.96 -9.94
C VAL A 220 17.63 -6.04 -8.62
N LYS A 221 17.83 -4.90 -7.98
CA LYS A 221 18.53 -4.73 -6.71
C LYS A 221 17.61 -4.09 -5.67
N LEU A 222 18.13 -3.85 -4.49
CA LEU A 222 17.39 -3.27 -3.38
C LEU A 222 16.75 -1.92 -3.77
N GLY A 223 15.45 -1.80 -3.60
CA GLY A 223 14.66 -0.61 -3.93
C GLY A 223 14.11 -0.57 -5.36
N ASP A 224 14.53 -1.48 -6.25
CA ASP A 224 14.01 -1.55 -7.61
C ASP A 224 12.57 -2.07 -7.63
N ILE A 225 11.81 -1.62 -8.63
CA ILE A 225 10.41 -2.00 -8.83
C ILE A 225 10.34 -3.36 -9.52
N ILE A 226 9.46 -4.23 -9.01
CA ILE A 226 9.22 -5.60 -9.43
C ILE A 226 7.72 -5.91 -9.49
N ALA A 227 7.36 -6.98 -10.15
CA ALA A 227 6.04 -7.59 -10.17
C ALA A 227 4.91 -6.78 -10.79
N TYR A 228 4.81 -5.51 -10.53
CA TYR A 228 3.89 -4.57 -11.17
C TYR A 228 4.26 -3.12 -10.85
N HIS A 229 3.95 -2.23 -11.79
CA HIS A 229 4.05 -0.78 -11.62
C HIS A 229 2.95 -0.11 -12.43
N ASN A 230 1.99 0.48 -11.76
CA ASN A 230 0.93 1.21 -12.43
C ASN A 230 0.60 2.54 -11.76
N GLU A 231 0.13 3.47 -12.57
CA GLU A 231 -0.32 4.79 -12.14
C GLU A 231 -1.77 5.03 -12.56
N THR A 232 -2.51 5.68 -11.70
CA THR A 232 -3.90 6.08 -11.95
C THR A 232 -4.06 7.54 -11.60
N THR A 233 -4.67 8.31 -12.50
CA THR A 233 -5.11 9.67 -12.18
C THR A 233 -6.64 9.70 -12.07
N VAL A 234 -7.13 10.47 -11.12
CA VAL A 234 -8.55 10.70 -10.90
C VAL A 234 -8.81 12.20 -10.88
N ASP A 235 -9.56 12.69 -11.84
CA ASP A 235 -10.01 14.08 -11.91
C ASP A 235 -11.49 14.18 -11.59
N TRP A 236 -11.82 15.04 -10.64
CA TRP A 236 -13.19 15.30 -10.20
C TRP A 236 -13.49 16.78 -10.27
N ILE A 237 -14.66 17.10 -10.84
CA ILE A 237 -15.28 18.43 -10.74
C ILE A 237 -16.76 18.28 -10.45
N GLY A 238 -17.26 19.03 -9.49
CA GLY A 238 -18.66 19.03 -9.13
C GLY A 238 -19.14 20.41 -8.67
N GLY A 239 -20.43 20.64 -8.81
CA GLY A 239 -21.07 21.83 -8.31
C GLY A 239 -22.47 21.54 -7.79
N PHE A 240 -22.94 22.33 -6.86
CA PHE A 240 -24.27 22.19 -6.31
C PHE A 240 -24.91 23.54 -6.03
N LEU A 241 -26.24 23.53 -6.06
CA LEU A 241 -27.11 24.61 -5.60
C LEU A 241 -28.01 24.04 -4.51
N GLN A 242 -28.10 24.73 -3.40
CA GLN A 242 -28.96 24.42 -2.27
C GLN A 242 -29.79 25.61 -1.86
N GLY A 243 -31.05 25.37 -1.54
CA GLY A 243 -31.94 26.35 -0.96
C GLY A 243 -32.48 25.85 0.38
N LYS A 244 -32.59 26.76 1.32
CA LYS A 244 -33.18 26.55 2.63
C LYS A 244 -34.21 27.64 2.92
N TYR A 245 -35.39 27.23 3.41
CA TYR A 245 -36.42 28.12 3.93
C TYR A 245 -36.71 27.77 5.38
N GLU A 246 -36.61 28.71 6.29
CA GLU A 246 -36.90 28.59 7.71
C GLU A 246 -38.01 29.59 8.12
N GLY A 247 -39.25 29.15 8.07
CA GLY A 247 -40.39 29.91 8.57
C GLY A 247 -40.88 29.45 9.92
N GLU A 248 -41.77 30.24 10.55
CA GLU A 248 -42.28 29.93 11.90
C GLU A 248 -42.91 28.52 12.05
N LYS A 249 -43.51 27.97 10.99
CA LYS A 249 -44.26 26.72 11.01
C LYS A 249 -43.73 25.66 10.02
N LEU A 250 -42.86 26.03 9.12
CA LEU A 250 -42.43 25.19 8.04
C LEU A 250 -40.95 25.44 7.73
N ASN A 251 -40.15 24.37 7.69
CA ASN A 251 -38.78 24.41 7.20
C ASN A 251 -38.69 23.54 5.96
N LEU A 252 -38.11 24.07 4.90
CA LEU A 252 -37.91 23.41 3.63
C LEU A 252 -36.43 23.41 3.30
N TYR A 253 -35.98 22.35 2.64
CA TYR A 253 -34.64 22.19 2.14
C TYR A 253 -34.68 21.52 0.77
N GLY A 254 -33.90 22.01 -0.17
CA GLY A 254 -33.72 21.39 -1.47
C GLY A 254 -32.31 21.57 -1.97
N MET A 255 -31.79 20.56 -2.64
CA MET A 255 -30.45 20.58 -3.24
C MET A 255 -30.44 19.89 -4.59
N GLY A 256 -29.77 20.49 -5.57
CA GLY A 256 -29.40 19.87 -6.84
C GLY A 256 -27.90 19.97 -7.05
N GLY A 257 -27.30 18.93 -7.55
CA GLY A 257 -25.85 18.87 -7.82
C GLY A 257 -25.52 18.07 -9.06
N LEU A 258 -24.44 18.45 -9.70
CA LEU A 258 -23.84 17.77 -10.85
C LEU A 258 -22.37 17.54 -10.58
N SER A 259 -21.85 16.41 -11.04
CA SER A 259 -20.40 16.13 -11.00
C SER A 259 -19.96 15.33 -12.20
N SER A 260 -18.69 15.47 -12.54
CA SER A 260 -17.99 14.69 -13.56
C SER A 260 -16.71 14.15 -12.99
N ILE A 261 -16.43 12.88 -13.28
CA ILE A 261 -15.20 12.18 -12.88
C ILE A 261 -14.57 11.57 -14.12
N LYS A 262 -13.24 11.65 -14.19
CA LYS A 262 -12.43 11.06 -15.24
C LYS A 262 -11.30 10.27 -14.62
N TYR A 263 -10.98 9.13 -15.22
CA TYR A 263 -9.90 8.26 -14.82
C TYR A 263 -8.91 8.09 -15.96
N THR A 264 -7.63 8.04 -15.60
CA THR A 264 -6.58 7.53 -16.48
C THR A 264 -5.86 6.39 -15.78
N TYR A 265 -5.31 5.48 -16.55
CA TYR A 265 -4.53 4.35 -16.06
C TYR A 265 -3.34 4.13 -16.97
N GLU A 266 -2.18 3.91 -16.40
CA GLU A 266 -0.94 3.57 -17.11
C GLU A 266 -0.30 2.35 -16.45
N ASP A 267 0.10 1.37 -17.25
CA ASP A 267 0.80 0.19 -16.80
C ASP A 267 2.23 0.18 -17.39
N HIS A 268 3.20 0.44 -16.51
CA HIS A 268 4.61 0.54 -16.93
C HIS A 268 5.26 -0.81 -17.21
N PHE A 269 4.60 -1.93 -16.85
CA PHE A 269 5.09 -3.30 -17.09
C PHE A 269 4.44 -3.95 -18.30
N ALA A 270 3.33 -3.40 -18.80
CA ALA A 270 2.73 -3.87 -20.05
C ALA A 270 3.66 -3.58 -21.26
N LEU A 271 3.54 -4.41 -22.28
CA LEU A 271 4.29 -4.24 -23.53
C LEU A 271 4.05 -2.84 -24.12
N ASN A 272 5.12 -2.13 -24.40
CA ASN A 272 5.10 -0.84 -25.06
C ASN A 272 5.37 -0.90 -26.57
N VAL A 273 5.55 -2.12 -27.11
CA VAL A 273 5.67 -2.40 -28.55
C VAL A 273 4.89 -3.64 -28.94
N ASP A 274 4.30 -3.63 -30.12
CA ASP A 274 3.64 -4.81 -30.69
C ASP A 274 4.64 -5.80 -31.31
N SER A 275 4.13 -6.95 -31.78
CA SER A 275 4.94 -7.98 -32.45
C SER A 275 5.61 -7.53 -33.76
N LEU A 276 5.25 -6.36 -34.28
CA LEU A 276 5.83 -5.73 -35.47
C LEU A 276 6.81 -4.60 -35.11
N GLY A 277 7.00 -4.32 -33.81
CA GLY A 277 7.86 -3.27 -33.31
C GLY A 277 7.26 -1.86 -33.35
N ASN A 278 5.91 -1.75 -33.49
CA ASN A 278 5.26 -0.46 -33.36
C ASN A 278 4.99 -0.16 -31.89
N GLU A 279 5.11 1.12 -31.50
CA GLU A 279 4.76 1.56 -30.14
C GLU A 279 3.26 1.26 -29.84
N ILE A 280 3.02 0.67 -28.68
CA ILE A 280 1.70 0.48 -28.10
C ILE A 280 1.54 1.47 -26.95
N ASP A 281 0.42 2.16 -26.95
CA ASP A 281 0.06 3.03 -25.83
C ASP A 281 -0.52 2.17 -24.69
N ASN A 282 0.27 2.02 -23.59
CA ASN A 282 -0.16 1.36 -22.35
C ASN A 282 -0.90 2.33 -21.39
N PHE A 283 -1.19 3.53 -21.86
CA PHE A 283 -2.02 4.52 -21.20
C PHE A 283 -3.47 4.41 -21.67
N VAL A 284 -4.40 4.32 -20.73
CA VAL A 284 -5.83 4.24 -20.98
C VAL A 284 -6.56 5.41 -20.32
N GLU A 285 -7.35 6.11 -21.10
CA GLU A 285 -8.24 7.15 -20.61
C GLU A 285 -9.69 6.68 -20.67
N ALA A 286 -10.39 6.66 -19.53
CA ALA A 286 -11.79 6.33 -19.48
C ALA A 286 -12.65 7.55 -19.90
N PRO A 287 -13.79 7.34 -20.57
CA PRO A 287 -14.76 8.41 -20.79
C PRO A 287 -15.20 9.04 -19.47
N SER A 288 -15.42 10.36 -19.48
CA SER A 288 -15.92 11.05 -18.29
C SER A 288 -17.29 10.53 -17.88
N ILE A 289 -17.44 10.25 -16.59
CA ILE A 289 -18.69 9.79 -15.97
C ILE A 289 -19.33 10.99 -15.30
N SER A 290 -20.52 11.36 -15.78
CA SER A 290 -21.31 12.44 -15.17
C SER A 290 -22.40 11.88 -14.28
N THR A 291 -22.57 12.48 -13.11
CA THR A 291 -23.61 12.12 -12.14
C THR A 291 -24.40 13.33 -11.69
N TYR A 292 -25.62 13.10 -11.24
CA TYR A 292 -26.46 14.15 -10.65
C TYR A 292 -27.09 13.68 -9.34
N GLN A 293 -27.39 14.61 -8.47
CA GLN A 293 -28.08 14.37 -7.22
C GLN A 293 -29.17 15.43 -7.02
N ILE A 294 -30.32 14.99 -6.54
CA ILE A 294 -31.43 15.84 -6.12
C ILE A 294 -31.87 15.36 -4.74
N LYS A 295 -32.06 16.29 -3.82
CA LYS A 295 -32.58 16.05 -2.47
C LYS A 295 -33.72 17.02 -2.17
#